data_a436bf33e43231ee1a041132ccf6e107
#
_entry.id   a436bf33e43231ee1a041132ccf6e107
#
_cell.length_a   1.000
_cell.length_b   1.000
_cell.length_c   1.000
_cell.angle_alpha   90.00
_cell.angle_beta   90.00
_cell.angle_gamma   90.00
#
_symmetry.space_group_name_H-M   'P 1'
#
loop_
_entity.id
_entity.type
_entity.pdbx_description
1 polymer ?
#
loop_
_entity_poly.entity_id
_entity_poly.type
_entity_poly.pdbx_seq_one_letter_code
_entity_poly.pdbx_strand_id
1 'polypeptide(L)'
;MPFKLIGCLLVVCTGTMIGFVLSGRLYKRRDFLKSFTEFISLLATNLRYSGDDIFTLVNSCAENSSLDLLLFSECDRPFDELWLERVKRLSSEIPLSKSDISMLNDFVGQLGKTDTEGQLKHLELYEVSFSKQLSSARDAITKKSKLYKTMGFFAGSAIALMMI
;
A
#
# COMPACT_ATOMS: atom_id res chain seq x y z
N MET A 1 11.82 -3.76 -45.55
CA MET A 1 12.44 -4.55 -44.43
C MET A 1 12.60 -3.76 -43.13
N PRO A 2 13.07 -2.48 -43.11
CA PRO A 2 13.30 -1.78 -41.82
C PRO A 2 12.04 -1.57 -40.97
N PHE A 3 10.87 -1.36 -41.57
CA PHE A 3 9.62 -1.14 -40.83
C PHE A 3 9.17 -2.35 -40.01
N LYS A 4 9.40 -3.58 -40.45
CA LYS A 4 9.10 -4.78 -39.68
C LYS A 4 10.01 -4.88 -38.43
N LEU A 5 11.31 -4.59 -38.55
CA LEU A 5 12.25 -4.60 -37.44
C LEU A 5 11.90 -3.56 -36.37
N ILE A 6 11.47 -2.36 -36.78
CA ILE A 6 11.02 -1.31 -35.87
C ILE A 6 9.76 -1.77 -35.12
N GLY A 7 8.81 -2.38 -35.84
CA GLY A 7 7.57 -2.93 -35.24
C GLY A 7 7.88 -4.00 -34.19
N CYS A 8 8.77 -4.94 -34.50
CA CYS A 8 9.20 -5.98 -33.58
C CYS A 8 9.87 -5.39 -32.31
N LEU A 9 10.75 -4.40 -32.48
CA LEU A 9 11.40 -3.72 -31.36
C LEU A 9 10.37 -3.05 -30.42
N LEU A 10 9.40 -2.35 -30.99
CA LEU A 10 8.33 -1.71 -30.22
C LEU A 10 7.49 -2.70 -29.42
N VAL A 11 7.16 -3.86 -30.00
CA VAL A 11 6.41 -4.92 -29.31
C VAL A 11 7.21 -5.48 -28.12
N VAL A 12 8.50 -5.76 -28.29
CA VAL A 12 9.35 -6.23 -27.18
C VAL A 12 9.48 -5.18 -26.07
N CYS A 13 9.70 -3.92 -26.45
CA CYS A 13 9.77 -2.81 -25.47
C CYS A 13 8.45 -2.68 -24.69
N THR A 14 7.30 -2.75 -25.36
CA THR A 14 5.99 -2.66 -24.71
C THR A 14 5.75 -3.82 -23.75
N GLY A 15 6.03 -5.05 -24.17
CA GLY A 15 5.93 -6.25 -23.30
C GLY A 15 6.81 -6.15 -22.06
N THR A 16 8.05 -5.70 -22.22
CA THR A 16 8.98 -5.48 -21.11
C THR A 16 8.45 -4.40 -20.17
N MET A 17 7.93 -3.29 -20.69
CA MET A 17 7.38 -2.19 -19.90
C MET A 17 6.19 -2.62 -19.05
N ILE A 18 5.29 -3.44 -19.58
CA ILE A 18 4.17 -4.03 -18.85
C ILE A 18 4.70 -4.88 -17.66
N GLY A 19 5.72 -5.72 -17.88
CA GLY A 19 6.36 -6.50 -16.82
C GLY A 19 6.94 -5.62 -15.69
N PHE A 20 7.55 -4.49 -16.03
CA PHE A 20 8.05 -3.53 -15.04
C PHE A 20 6.92 -2.86 -14.25
N VAL A 21 5.83 -2.45 -14.90
CA VAL A 21 4.67 -1.83 -14.25
C VAL A 21 4.02 -2.80 -13.27
N LEU A 22 3.82 -4.06 -13.67
CA LEU A 22 3.26 -5.11 -12.78
C LEU A 22 4.17 -5.38 -11.58
N SER A 23 5.48 -5.42 -11.80
CA SER A 23 6.45 -5.53 -10.71
C SER A 23 6.38 -4.32 -9.78
N GLY A 24 6.31 -3.11 -10.31
CA GLY A 24 6.21 -1.85 -9.55
C GLY A 24 5.00 -1.79 -8.60
N ARG A 25 3.88 -2.41 -8.98
CA ARG A 25 2.69 -2.53 -8.13
C ARG A 25 2.98 -3.29 -6.82
N LEU A 26 3.80 -4.33 -6.88
CA LEU A 26 4.17 -5.10 -5.68
C LEU A 26 5.00 -4.25 -4.70
N TYR A 27 5.92 -3.44 -5.23
CA TYR A 27 6.73 -2.54 -4.41
C TYR A 27 5.87 -1.46 -3.75
N LYS A 28 4.96 -0.83 -4.50
CA LYS A 28 4.05 0.19 -3.94
C LYS A 28 3.23 -0.35 -2.77
N ARG A 29 2.68 -1.58 -2.89
CA ARG A 29 1.96 -2.24 -1.80
C ARG A 29 2.86 -2.47 -0.59
N ARG A 30 4.08 -2.99 -0.78
CA ARG A 30 5.05 -3.23 0.29
C ARG A 30 5.41 -1.92 1.00
N ASP A 31 5.68 -0.85 0.25
CA ASP A 31 6.10 0.44 0.81
C ASP A 31 4.98 1.05 1.65
N PHE A 32 3.74 1.01 1.16
CA PHE A 32 2.57 1.44 1.94
C PHE A 32 2.42 0.64 3.24
N LEU A 33 2.45 -0.69 3.17
CA LEU A 33 2.32 -1.54 4.37
C LEU A 33 3.45 -1.29 5.37
N LYS A 34 4.65 -0.99 4.91
CA LYS A 34 5.78 -0.62 5.76
C LYS A 34 5.50 0.70 6.48
N SER A 35 5.18 1.76 5.73
CA SER A 35 4.86 3.07 6.32
C SER A 35 3.66 3.00 7.26
N PHE A 36 2.64 2.19 6.95
CA PHE A 36 1.49 2.01 7.82
C PHE A 36 1.81 1.27 9.11
N THR A 37 2.70 0.27 9.08
CA THR A 37 3.19 -0.40 10.29
C THR A 37 3.98 0.57 11.17
N GLU A 38 4.82 1.41 10.58
CA GLU A 38 5.57 2.48 11.28
C GLU A 38 4.61 3.51 11.89
N PHE A 39 3.57 3.90 11.16
CA PHE A 39 2.50 4.78 11.65
C PHE A 39 1.81 4.22 12.90
N ILE A 40 1.41 2.94 12.89
CA ILE A 40 0.77 2.29 14.06
C ILE A 40 1.70 2.32 15.27
N SER A 41 2.98 2.01 15.08
CA SER A 41 3.99 2.01 16.16
C SER A 41 4.20 3.42 16.73
N LEU A 42 4.26 4.45 15.88
CA LEU A 42 4.32 5.85 16.31
C LEU A 42 3.04 6.27 17.04
N LEU A 43 1.88 5.89 16.53
CA LEU A 43 0.59 6.20 17.16
C LEU A 43 0.50 5.55 18.55
N ALA A 44 0.92 4.30 18.71
CA ALA A 44 0.95 3.63 19.99
C ALA A 44 1.91 4.32 20.99
N THR A 45 3.05 4.78 20.50
CA THR A 45 4.02 5.52 21.32
C THR A 45 3.45 6.86 21.78
N ASN A 46 2.91 7.64 20.85
CA ASN A 46 2.35 8.96 21.16
C ASN A 46 1.12 8.86 22.07
N LEU A 47 0.24 7.89 21.85
CA LEU A 47 -0.92 7.64 22.71
C LEU A 47 -0.54 7.34 24.16
N ARG A 48 0.61 6.71 24.39
CA ARG A 48 1.11 6.39 25.74
C ARG A 48 1.60 7.61 26.50
N TYR A 49 2.15 8.61 25.78
CA TYR A 49 2.82 9.77 26.41
C TYR A 49 2.10 11.09 26.21
N SER A 50 1.19 11.20 25.27
CA SER A 50 0.41 12.39 24.95
C SER A 50 -1.02 12.23 25.43
N GLY A 51 -1.57 13.31 25.98
CA GLY A 51 -3.00 13.40 26.30
C GLY A 51 -3.82 14.05 25.17
N ASP A 52 -3.25 14.15 23.96
CA ASP A 52 -3.87 14.80 22.84
C ASP A 52 -5.05 14.01 22.27
N ASP A 53 -5.93 14.70 21.57
CA ASP A 53 -7.04 14.08 20.86
C ASP A 53 -6.52 13.15 19.74
N ILE A 54 -7.24 12.05 19.52
CA ILE A 54 -6.88 11.02 18.54
C ILE A 54 -6.70 11.58 17.13
N PHE A 55 -7.46 12.61 16.78
CA PHE A 55 -7.38 13.26 15.47
C PHE A 55 -6.02 13.95 15.26
N THR A 56 -5.59 14.68 16.27
CA THR A 56 -4.27 15.35 16.29
C THR A 56 -3.14 14.34 16.26
N LEU A 57 -3.25 13.25 17.03
CA LEU A 57 -2.26 12.19 17.05
C LEU A 57 -2.14 11.49 15.69
N VAL A 58 -3.26 11.16 15.06
CA VAL A 58 -3.28 10.52 13.74
C VAL A 58 -2.62 11.41 12.69
N ASN A 59 -2.94 12.70 12.65
CA ASN A 59 -2.33 13.63 11.69
C ASN A 59 -0.81 13.75 11.90
N SER A 60 -0.37 13.98 13.14
CA SER A 60 1.06 14.08 13.45
C SER A 60 1.83 12.79 13.10
N CYS A 61 1.24 11.63 13.38
CA CYS A 61 1.86 10.35 13.03
C CYS A 61 1.86 10.09 11.52
N ALA A 62 0.82 10.52 10.79
CA ALA A 62 0.73 10.36 9.35
C ALA A 62 1.80 11.19 8.62
N GLU A 63 2.02 12.44 9.03
CA GLU A 63 3.10 13.28 8.52
C GLU A 63 4.48 12.63 8.71
N ASN A 64 4.76 12.15 9.93
CA ASN A 64 6.03 11.54 10.29
C ASN A 64 6.27 10.17 9.59
N SER A 65 5.21 9.52 9.12
CA SER A 65 5.29 8.20 8.46
C SER A 65 5.22 8.28 6.93
N SER A 66 5.29 9.47 6.35
CA SER A 66 5.12 9.70 4.91
C SER A 66 3.81 9.13 4.36
N LEU A 67 2.73 9.25 5.14
CA LEU A 67 1.38 8.83 4.79
C LEU A 67 0.47 10.02 4.51
N ASP A 68 0.93 10.95 3.68
CA ASP A 68 0.20 12.20 3.35
C ASP A 68 -1.24 11.96 2.88
N LEU A 69 -1.51 10.79 2.30
CA LEU A 69 -2.86 10.38 1.89
C LEU A 69 -3.81 10.12 3.08
N LEU A 70 -3.28 9.96 4.29
CA LEU A 70 -4.05 9.80 5.54
C LEU A 70 -4.18 11.10 6.33
N LEU A 71 -3.64 12.22 5.84
CA LEU A 71 -3.81 13.51 6.49
C LEU A 71 -5.26 13.98 6.38
N PHE A 72 -5.79 14.45 7.50
CA PHE A 72 -7.14 14.99 7.61
C PHE A 72 -7.06 16.50 7.81
N SER A 73 -7.81 17.24 7.01
CA SER A 73 -8.12 18.64 7.34
C SER A 73 -9.20 18.65 8.42
N GLU A 74 -9.18 19.64 9.32
CA GLU A 74 -10.25 19.85 10.28
C GLU A 74 -11.60 19.91 9.55
N CYS A 75 -12.51 19.00 9.93
CA CYS A 75 -13.81 18.86 9.30
C CYS A 75 -14.83 18.47 10.37
N ASP A 76 -16.03 19.03 10.30
CA ASP A 76 -17.14 18.74 11.22
C ASP A 76 -17.76 17.32 11.05
N ARG A 77 -17.05 16.42 10.33
CA ARG A 77 -17.53 15.05 10.07
C ARG A 77 -16.88 14.04 11.02
N PRO A 78 -17.57 12.93 11.35
CA PRO A 78 -17.03 11.84 12.15
C PRO A 78 -15.74 11.27 11.53
N PHE A 79 -14.77 10.95 12.38
CA PHE A 79 -13.45 10.44 11.98
C PHE A 79 -13.54 9.15 11.15
N ASP A 80 -14.45 8.24 11.50
CA ASP A 80 -14.65 6.98 10.81
C ASP A 80 -15.13 7.16 9.35
N GLU A 81 -16.01 8.12 9.09
CA GLU A 81 -16.44 8.46 7.72
C GLU A 81 -15.29 9.00 6.88
N LEU A 82 -14.52 9.95 7.44
CA LEU A 82 -13.34 10.52 6.79
C LEU A 82 -12.29 9.44 6.48
N TRP A 83 -12.08 8.53 7.42
CA TRP A 83 -11.16 7.42 7.23
C TRP A 83 -11.57 6.51 6.08
N LEU A 84 -12.83 6.09 6.04
CA LEU A 84 -13.36 5.23 4.97
C LEU A 84 -13.21 5.89 3.59
N GLU A 85 -13.45 7.19 3.49
CA GLU A 85 -13.23 7.94 2.26
C GLU A 85 -11.75 7.93 1.86
N ARG A 86 -10.83 8.12 2.83
CA ARG A 86 -9.39 8.04 2.59
C ARG A 86 -8.93 6.65 2.15
N VAL A 87 -9.41 5.59 2.81
CA VAL A 87 -9.10 4.20 2.43
C VAL A 87 -9.59 3.90 1.01
N LYS A 88 -10.77 4.40 0.63
CA LYS A 88 -11.29 4.25 -0.73
C LYS A 88 -10.38 4.95 -1.75
N ARG A 89 -9.91 6.15 -1.47
CA ARG A 89 -8.95 6.88 -2.30
C ARG A 89 -7.61 6.14 -2.38
N LEU A 90 -7.05 5.70 -1.25
CA LEU A 90 -5.84 4.89 -1.18
C LEU A 90 -5.92 3.65 -2.07
N SER A 91 -7.06 2.94 -2.05
CA SER A 91 -7.26 1.74 -2.85
C SER A 91 -7.27 1.98 -4.37
N SER A 92 -7.51 3.22 -4.81
CA SER A 92 -7.42 3.61 -6.22
C SER A 92 -5.99 3.97 -6.65
N GLU A 93 -5.16 4.47 -5.74
CA GLU A 93 -3.80 4.92 -6.02
C GLU A 93 -2.75 3.84 -5.75
N ILE A 94 -3.00 3.02 -4.72
CA ILE A 94 -2.09 1.95 -4.27
C ILE A 94 -2.76 0.59 -4.50
N PRO A 95 -2.06 -0.38 -5.09
CA PRO A 95 -2.62 -1.70 -5.40
C PRO A 95 -2.73 -2.58 -4.15
N LEU A 96 -3.62 -2.21 -3.22
CA LEU A 96 -3.90 -2.94 -2.00
C LEU A 96 -4.69 -4.23 -2.29
N SER A 97 -4.49 -5.26 -1.48
CA SER A 97 -5.32 -6.47 -1.51
C SER A 97 -6.65 -6.22 -0.80
N LYS A 98 -7.64 -7.07 -1.09
CA LYS A 98 -8.93 -7.02 -0.37
C LYS A 98 -8.75 -7.18 1.15
N SER A 99 -7.80 -8.01 1.57
CA SER A 99 -7.46 -8.20 2.98
C SER A 99 -6.86 -6.94 3.60
N ASP A 100 -5.99 -6.21 2.87
CA ASP A 100 -5.41 -4.96 3.36
C ASP A 100 -6.50 -3.91 3.57
N ILE A 101 -7.42 -3.78 2.61
CA ILE A 101 -8.54 -2.82 2.68
C ILE A 101 -9.49 -3.15 3.84
N SER A 102 -9.83 -4.43 4.03
CA SER A 102 -10.66 -4.86 5.17
C SER A 102 -9.98 -4.50 6.49
N MET A 103 -8.68 -4.81 6.63
CA MET A 103 -7.93 -4.49 7.85
C MET A 103 -7.83 -2.99 8.11
N LEU A 104 -7.69 -2.15 7.07
CA LEU A 104 -7.69 -0.70 7.20
C LEU A 104 -9.05 -0.16 7.67
N ASN A 105 -10.15 -0.74 7.19
CA ASN A 105 -11.49 -0.35 7.61
C ASN A 105 -11.78 -0.80 9.05
N ASP A 106 -11.37 -2.02 9.41
CA ASP A 106 -11.58 -2.58 10.75
C ASP A 106 -10.74 -1.84 11.80
N PHE A 107 -9.56 -1.35 11.41
CA PHE A 107 -8.63 -0.61 12.27
C PHE A 107 -9.29 0.62 12.89
N VAL A 108 -10.01 1.41 12.11
CA VAL A 108 -10.65 2.64 12.61
C VAL A 108 -11.85 2.35 13.51
N GLY A 109 -12.46 1.19 13.35
CA GLY A 109 -13.71 0.85 14.01
C GLY A 109 -13.68 0.89 15.55
N GLN A 110 -12.50 0.75 16.16
CA GLN A 110 -12.30 0.80 17.61
C GLN A 110 -11.40 1.97 18.08
N LEU A 111 -10.78 2.68 17.14
CA LEU A 111 -9.92 3.80 17.47
C LEU A 111 -10.74 4.93 18.12
N GLY A 112 -10.29 5.41 19.28
CA GLY A 112 -10.97 6.46 20.04
C GLY A 112 -12.23 6.01 20.84
N LYS A 113 -12.59 4.73 20.82
CA LYS A 113 -13.83 4.22 21.48
C LYS A 113 -13.60 3.56 22.84
N THR A 114 -12.37 3.26 23.19
CA THR A 114 -12.00 2.60 24.44
C THR A 114 -11.03 3.48 25.24
N ASP A 115 -10.75 3.10 26.47
CA ASP A 115 -9.70 3.71 27.30
C ASP A 115 -8.31 3.53 26.67
N THR A 116 -7.32 4.26 27.18
CA THR A 116 -5.96 4.26 26.63
C THR A 116 -5.34 2.85 26.59
N GLU A 117 -5.60 2.03 27.63
CA GLU A 117 -5.05 0.66 27.66
C GLU A 117 -5.69 -0.24 26.60
N GLY A 118 -7.00 -0.14 26.42
CA GLY A 118 -7.72 -0.85 25.38
C GLY A 118 -7.27 -0.43 23.97
N GLN A 119 -7.04 0.87 23.77
CA GLN A 119 -6.51 1.38 22.50
C GLN A 119 -5.10 0.89 22.22
N LEU A 120 -4.20 0.86 23.23
CA LEU A 120 -2.85 0.33 23.07
C LEU A 120 -2.87 -1.16 22.67
N LYS A 121 -3.70 -1.98 23.32
CA LYS A 121 -3.87 -3.40 22.94
C LYS A 121 -4.38 -3.56 21.51
N HIS A 122 -5.31 -2.69 21.10
CA HIS A 122 -5.83 -2.67 19.73
C HIS A 122 -4.71 -2.34 18.72
N LEU A 123 -3.91 -1.29 18.98
CA LEU A 123 -2.80 -0.91 18.14
C LEU A 123 -1.75 -2.02 18.03
N GLU A 124 -1.37 -2.67 19.13
CA GLU A 124 -0.44 -3.81 19.13
C GLU A 124 -0.96 -4.99 18.27
N LEU A 125 -2.25 -5.31 18.35
CA LEU A 125 -2.86 -6.35 17.55
C LEU A 125 -2.76 -6.04 16.05
N TYR A 126 -3.04 -4.79 15.67
CA TYR A 126 -2.98 -4.37 14.27
C TYR A 126 -1.55 -4.23 13.77
N GLU A 127 -0.60 -3.80 14.60
CA GLU A 127 0.82 -3.79 14.26
C GLU A 127 1.31 -5.19 13.87
N VAL A 128 0.99 -6.21 14.67
CA VAL A 128 1.31 -7.62 14.36
C VAL A 128 0.63 -8.07 13.06
N SER A 129 -0.63 -7.69 12.87
CA SER A 129 -1.41 -8.09 11.70
C SER A 129 -0.88 -7.45 10.40
N PHE A 130 -0.56 -6.15 10.43
CA PHE A 130 0.05 -5.46 9.29
C PHE A 130 1.48 -5.91 9.04
N SER A 131 2.27 -6.26 10.07
CA SER A 131 3.59 -6.88 9.91
C SER A 131 3.53 -8.21 9.16
N LYS A 132 2.50 -9.04 9.39
CA LYS A 132 2.26 -10.28 8.61
C LYS A 132 1.93 -9.96 7.15
N GLN A 133 1.09 -8.94 6.89
CA GLN A 133 0.81 -8.52 5.51
C GLN A 133 2.04 -7.96 4.81
N LEU A 134 2.87 -7.21 5.52
CA LEU A 134 4.16 -6.70 5.01
C LEU A 134 5.10 -7.86 4.65
N SER A 135 5.22 -8.88 5.51
CA SER A 135 6.00 -10.08 5.21
C SER A 135 5.48 -10.79 3.95
N SER A 136 4.16 -10.98 3.84
CA SER A 136 3.53 -11.56 2.65
C SER A 136 3.79 -10.72 1.38
N ALA A 137 3.78 -9.40 1.49
CA ALA A 137 4.09 -8.51 0.37
C ALA A 137 5.57 -8.63 -0.07
N ARG A 138 6.51 -8.76 0.88
CA ARG A 138 7.93 -9.01 0.61
C ARG A 138 8.14 -10.34 -0.10
N ASP A 139 7.48 -11.40 0.36
CA ASP A 139 7.53 -12.73 -0.28
C ASP A 139 6.96 -12.69 -1.70
N ALA A 140 5.88 -11.93 -1.90
CA ALA A 140 5.31 -11.74 -3.24
C ALA A 140 6.29 -11.02 -4.19
N ILE A 141 7.05 -10.05 -3.71
CA ILE A 141 8.10 -9.38 -4.49
C ILE A 141 9.17 -10.38 -4.89
N THR A 142 9.71 -11.14 -3.93
CA THR A 142 10.77 -12.12 -4.17
C THR A 142 10.36 -13.17 -5.20
N LYS A 143 9.13 -13.69 -5.09
CA LYS A 143 8.62 -14.76 -5.97
C LYS A 143 8.16 -14.24 -7.33
N LYS A 144 7.46 -13.09 -7.38
CA LYS A 144 6.71 -12.65 -8.56
C LYS A 144 7.39 -11.52 -9.34
N SER A 145 8.21 -10.67 -8.72
CA SER A 145 8.83 -9.53 -9.41
C SER A 145 9.73 -9.97 -10.56
N LYS A 146 10.60 -10.95 -10.33
CA LYS A 146 11.46 -11.51 -11.38
C LYS A 146 10.62 -12.19 -12.47
N LEU A 147 9.60 -12.93 -12.05
CA LEU A 147 8.69 -13.63 -12.98
C LEU A 147 7.98 -12.64 -13.92
N TYR A 148 7.40 -11.56 -13.39
CA TYR A 148 6.72 -10.57 -14.22
C TYR A 148 7.64 -9.89 -15.24
N LYS A 149 8.87 -9.56 -14.83
CA LYS A 149 9.87 -8.96 -15.74
C LYS A 149 10.26 -9.92 -16.85
N THR A 150 10.57 -11.18 -16.51
CA THR A 150 10.96 -12.18 -17.50
C THR A 150 9.80 -12.57 -18.41
N MET A 151 8.59 -12.76 -17.89
CA MET A 151 7.41 -13.07 -18.70
C MET A 151 7.08 -11.94 -19.68
N GLY A 152 7.18 -10.68 -19.25
CA GLY A 152 6.96 -9.52 -20.13
C GLY A 152 7.91 -9.50 -21.32
N PHE A 153 9.20 -9.78 -21.06
CA PHE A 153 10.21 -9.89 -22.12
C PHE A 153 9.94 -11.05 -23.06
N PHE A 154 9.71 -12.25 -22.53
CA PHE A 154 9.48 -13.44 -23.36
C PHE A 154 8.17 -13.35 -24.17
N ALA A 155 7.10 -12.83 -23.59
CA ALA A 155 5.84 -12.63 -24.30
C ALA A 155 6.01 -11.63 -25.46
N GLY A 156 6.69 -10.50 -25.20
CA GLY A 156 7.01 -9.52 -26.26
C GLY A 156 7.88 -10.11 -27.37
N SER A 157 8.88 -10.92 -27.01
CA SER A 157 9.77 -11.59 -27.98
C SER A 157 9.02 -12.65 -28.80
N ALA A 158 8.14 -13.43 -28.20
CA ALA A 158 7.34 -14.44 -28.90
C ALA A 158 6.39 -13.80 -29.94
N ILE A 159 5.72 -12.70 -29.57
CA ILE A 159 4.85 -11.94 -30.49
C ILE A 159 5.70 -11.33 -31.62
N ALA A 160 6.86 -10.77 -31.32
CA ALA A 160 7.75 -10.22 -32.33
C ALA A 160 8.21 -11.27 -33.34
N LEU A 161 8.56 -12.49 -32.89
CA LEU A 161 8.92 -13.61 -33.79
C LEU A 161 7.75 -14.05 -34.68
N MET A 162 6.51 -13.91 -34.18
CA MET A 162 5.33 -14.28 -34.95
C MET A 162 4.99 -13.25 -36.06
N MET A 163 5.54 -12.01 -35.96
CA MET A 163 5.34 -10.93 -36.91
C MET A 163 6.42 -10.88 -38.01
N ILE A 164 7.52 -11.61 -37.91
CA ILE A 164 8.58 -11.70 -38.91
C ILE A 164 8.21 -12.68 -40.02
#